data_d242e50075af6af961fb5e36667d8dc6
#
_entry.id   d242e50075af6af961fb5e36667d8dc6
#
_cell.length_a   1.000
_cell.length_b   1.000
_cell.length_c   1.000
_cell.angle_alpha   90.00
_cell.angle_beta   90.00
_cell.angle_gamma   90.00
#
_symmetry.space_group_name_H-M   'P 1'
#
loop_
_entity.id
_entity.type
_entity.pdbx_description
1 polymer ?
#
loop_
_entity_poly.entity_id
_entity_poly.type
_entity_poly.pdbx_seq_one_letter_code
_entity_poly.pdbx_strand_id
1 'polypeptide(L)'
;MAIYKYTVVAAEDEELLLGNLVKKIEQTGLGFRVIGTALTGSQAYDIVKEKNPDLLITDIRMPVMDGLQLIEKVRNHYPLTRFIITSGYSDFDYAKSAIRLRVSEYLLKPVEPDELYSALFRIRNEFEAERSEYLG
;
A
#
# COMPACT_ATOMS: atom_id res chain seq x y z
N MET A 1 8.34 10.38 21.01
CA MET A 1 8.23 8.94 20.68
C MET A 1 7.15 8.73 19.64
N ALA A 2 7.46 8.04 18.55
CA ALA A 2 6.48 7.74 17.52
C ALA A 2 5.55 6.62 17.99
N ILE A 3 4.26 6.79 17.76
CA ILE A 3 3.26 5.77 18.07
C ILE A 3 2.77 5.18 16.74
N TYR A 4 2.94 3.87 16.57
CA TYR A 4 2.52 3.17 15.37
C TYR A 4 1.26 2.38 15.66
N LYS A 5 0.22 2.61 14.87
CA LYS A 5 -1.08 1.93 14.98
C LYS A 5 -1.38 1.00 13.82
N TYR A 6 -0.79 1.27 12.68
CA TYR A 6 -1.12 0.57 11.44
C TYR A 6 0.12 0.00 10.79
N THR A 7 0.00 -1.19 10.24
CA THR A 7 1.10 -1.91 9.64
C THR A 7 1.01 -1.89 8.12
N VAL A 8 2.18 -1.79 7.48
CA VAL A 8 2.30 -1.64 6.03
C VAL A 8 3.29 -2.65 5.48
N VAL A 9 2.94 -3.28 4.36
CA VAL A 9 3.89 -3.99 3.51
C VAL A 9 4.06 -3.18 2.22
N ALA A 10 5.29 -2.98 1.79
CA ALA A 10 5.61 -2.21 0.59
C ALA A 10 6.32 -3.10 -0.43
N ALA A 11 5.86 -3.06 -1.69
CA ALA A 11 6.42 -3.84 -2.79
C ALA A 11 6.82 -2.92 -3.94
N GLU A 12 8.08 -3.00 -4.35
CA GLU A 12 8.67 -2.19 -5.40
C GLU A 12 9.92 -2.93 -5.90
N ASP A 13 10.05 -3.14 -7.22
CA ASP A 13 11.16 -3.92 -7.77
C ASP A 13 12.49 -3.16 -7.84
N GLU A 14 12.47 -1.84 -7.69
CA GLU A 14 13.68 -1.02 -7.61
C GLU A 14 14.04 -0.74 -6.15
N GLU A 15 15.13 -1.34 -5.70
CA GLU A 15 15.53 -1.32 -4.29
C GLU A 15 15.70 0.08 -3.71
N LEU A 16 16.28 1.00 -4.49
CA LEU A 16 16.46 2.39 -4.04
C LEU A 16 15.11 3.09 -3.84
N LEU A 17 14.19 2.91 -4.78
CA LEU A 17 12.85 3.48 -4.68
C LEU A 17 12.09 2.90 -3.50
N LEU A 18 12.26 1.61 -3.26
CA LEU A 18 11.62 0.94 -2.11
C LEU A 18 12.11 1.55 -0.80
N GLY A 19 13.43 1.72 -0.65
CA GLY A 19 13.99 2.35 0.56
C GLY A 19 13.49 3.76 0.78
N ASN A 20 13.39 4.54 -0.29
CA ASN A 20 12.86 5.91 -0.22
C ASN A 20 11.39 5.92 0.16
N LEU A 21 10.61 5.00 -0.39
CA LEU A 21 9.18 4.88 -0.07
C LEU A 21 8.97 4.57 1.41
N VAL A 22 9.74 3.61 1.95
CA VAL A 22 9.67 3.25 3.38
C VAL A 22 9.91 4.48 4.26
N LYS A 23 10.97 5.24 3.96
CA LYS A 23 11.28 6.46 4.71
C LYS A 23 10.15 7.47 4.66
N LYS A 24 9.59 7.70 3.47
CA LYS A 24 8.49 8.66 3.29
C LYS A 24 7.26 8.26 4.09
N ILE A 25 6.94 6.97 4.11
CA ILE A 25 5.79 6.46 4.86
C ILE A 25 5.97 6.72 6.35
N GLU A 26 7.12 6.35 6.89
CA GLU A 26 7.36 6.47 8.33
C GLU A 26 7.57 7.90 8.79
N GLN A 27 8.06 8.76 7.92
CA GLN A 27 8.25 10.18 8.20
C GLN A 27 6.96 11.00 8.23
N THR A 28 5.83 10.42 7.77
CA THR A 28 4.55 11.15 7.82
C THR A 28 4.09 11.42 9.24
N GLY A 29 4.48 10.60 10.20
CA GLY A 29 4.03 10.73 11.58
C GLY A 29 2.57 10.33 11.79
N LEU A 30 1.96 9.65 10.81
CA LEU A 30 0.54 9.28 10.85
C LEU A 30 0.27 7.94 11.52
N GLY A 31 1.30 7.27 12.02
CA GLY A 31 1.14 6.01 12.73
C GLY A 31 1.30 4.76 11.87
N PHE A 32 1.85 4.91 10.67
CA PHE A 32 2.12 3.78 9.79
C PHE A 32 3.54 3.28 9.97
N ARG A 33 3.68 1.97 10.16
CA ARG A 33 4.98 1.31 10.27
C ARG A 33 5.11 0.27 9.17
N VAL A 34 6.21 0.31 8.43
CA VAL A 34 6.49 -0.70 7.42
C VAL A 34 7.10 -1.92 8.10
N ILE A 35 6.37 -3.04 8.06
CA ILE A 35 6.77 -4.28 8.71
C ILE A 35 7.33 -5.33 7.76
N GLY A 36 7.27 -5.05 6.47
CA GLY A 36 7.83 -5.93 5.45
C GLY A 36 8.01 -5.21 4.13
N THR A 37 9.04 -5.58 3.40
CA THR A 37 9.32 -5.04 2.07
C THR A 37 9.58 -6.19 1.11
N ALA A 38 9.22 -5.99 -0.16
CA ALA A 38 9.40 -7.01 -1.18
C ALA A 38 9.83 -6.38 -2.50
N LEU A 39 10.67 -7.09 -3.24
CA LEU A 39 11.10 -6.69 -4.57
C LEU A 39 10.30 -7.37 -5.68
N THR A 40 9.43 -8.32 -5.32
CA THR A 40 8.57 -9.03 -6.26
C THR A 40 7.17 -9.19 -5.68
N GLY A 41 6.19 -9.39 -6.56
CA GLY A 41 4.82 -9.65 -6.12
C GLY A 41 4.69 -10.95 -5.31
N SER A 42 5.44 -11.96 -5.69
CA SER A 42 5.43 -13.25 -5.01
C SER A 42 5.94 -13.15 -3.57
N GLN A 43 7.05 -12.43 -3.37
CA GLN A 43 7.57 -12.14 -2.02
C GLN A 43 6.57 -11.33 -1.20
N ALA A 44 5.96 -10.33 -1.83
CA ALA A 44 4.97 -9.49 -1.15
C ALA A 44 3.79 -10.32 -0.65
N TYR A 45 3.30 -11.22 -1.49
CA TYR A 45 2.19 -12.10 -1.11
C TYR A 45 2.55 -12.99 0.09
N ASP A 46 3.75 -13.56 0.08
CA ASP A 46 4.22 -14.39 1.19
C ASP A 46 4.31 -13.60 2.50
N ILE A 47 4.78 -12.37 2.42
CA ILE A 47 4.87 -11.50 3.60
C ILE A 47 3.47 -11.11 4.10
N VAL A 48 2.55 -10.82 3.19
CA VAL A 48 1.16 -10.52 3.56
C VAL A 48 0.52 -11.71 4.29
N LYS A 49 0.73 -12.91 3.79
CA LYS A 49 0.21 -14.12 4.45
C LYS A 49 0.77 -14.29 5.86
N GLU A 50 2.04 -14.02 6.03
CA GLU A 50 2.70 -14.17 7.33
C GLU A 50 2.30 -13.08 8.32
N LYS A 51 2.24 -11.83 7.86
CA LYS A 51 2.15 -10.67 8.74
C LYS A 51 0.78 -9.99 8.78
N ASN A 52 -0.09 -10.29 7.82
CA ASN A 52 -1.45 -9.73 7.73
C ASN A 52 -1.48 -8.20 7.97
N PRO A 53 -0.85 -7.41 7.10
CA PRO A 53 -0.78 -5.97 7.30
C PRO A 53 -2.13 -5.28 7.08
N ASP A 54 -2.24 -4.07 7.63
CA ASP A 54 -3.42 -3.22 7.39
C ASP A 54 -3.43 -2.63 5.98
N LEU A 55 -2.25 -2.37 5.43
CA LEU A 55 -2.08 -1.69 4.15
C LEU A 55 -0.98 -2.35 3.33
N LEU A 56 -1.25 -2.55 2.04
CA LEU A 56 -0.25 -2.96 1.07
C LEU A 56 -0.07 -1.81 0.08
N ILE A 57 1.17 -1.33 -0.05
CA ILE A 57 1.53 -0.35 -1.08
C ILE A 57 2.37 -1.08 -2.11
N THR A 58 1.97 -1.07 -3.36
CA THR A 58 2.66 -1.82 -4.40
C THR A 58 2.79 -1.03 -5.70
N ASP A 59 3.94 -1.20 -6.36
CA ASP A 59 4.10 -0.85 -7.76
C ASP A 59 3.26 -1.79 -8.62
N ILE A 60 2.93 -1.36 -9.84
CA ILE A 60 2.21 -2.20 -10.79
C ILE A 60 3.16 -3.15 -11.50
N ARG A 61 4.23 -2.60 -12.11
CA ARG A 61 5.13 -3.39 -12.94
C ARG A 61 6.21 -4.08 -12.14
N MET A 62 6.01 -5.36 -11.89
CA MET A 62 6.97 -6.24 -11.25
C MET A 62 7.04 -7.56 -12.01
N PRO A 63 8.20 -8.23 -12.02
CA PRO A 63 8.33 -9.50 -12.74
C PRO A 63 7.39 -10.58 -12.23
N VAL A 64 6.90 -11.41 -13.12
CA VAL A 64 6.07 -12.59 -12.90
C VAL A 64 4.67 -12.27 -12.37
N MET A 65 4.58 -11.70 -11.19
CA MET A 65 3.30 -11.27 -10.60
C MET A 65 3.31 -9.75 -10.47
N ASP A 66 2.50 -9.05 -11.27
CA ASP A 66 2.40 -7.59 -11.18
C ASP A 66 1.57 -7.16 -9.97
N GLY A 67 1.56 -5.84 -9.72
CA GLY A 67 0.85 -5.28 -8.57
C GLY A 67 -0.66 -5.51 -8.60
N LEU A 68 -1.26 -5.51 -9.77
CA LEU A 68 -2.70 -5.74 -9.91
C LEU A 68 -3.06 -7.18 -9.59
N GLN A 69 -2.27 -8.13 -10.08
CA GLN A 69 -2.43 -9.54 -9.77
C GLN A 69 -2.23 -9.80 -8.27
N LEU A 70 -1.23 -9.14 -7.69
CA LEU A 70 -0.96 -9.23 -6.26
C LEU A 70 -2.16 -8.75 -5.44
N ILE A 71 -2.71 -7.59 -5.77
CA ILE A 71 -3.85 -7.01 -5.07
C ILE A 71 -5.06 -7.94 -5.16
N GLU A 72 -5.35 -8.44 -6.35
CA GLU A 72 -6.48 -9.36 -6.54
C GLU A 72 -6.33 -10.59 -5.65
N LYS A 73 -5.15 -11.17 -5.62
CA LYS A 73 -4.86 -12.35 -4.81
C LYS A 73 -4.99 -12.08 -3.32
N VAL A 74 -4.44 -10.95 -2.86
CA VAL A 74 -4.54 -10.54 -1.45
C VAL A 74 -6.00 -10.29 -1.08
N ARG A 75 -6.74 -9.58 -1.91
CA ARG A 75 -8.14 -9.24 -1.63
C ARG A 75 -9.00 -10.48 -1.44
N ASN A 76 -8.76 -11.52 -2.22
CA ASN A 76 -9.54 -12.75 -2.12
C ASN A 76 -9.38 -13.47 -0.78
N HIS A 77 -8.25 -13.28 -0.10
CA HIS A 77 -7.93 -13.96 1.15
C HIS A 77 -7.90 -13.03 2.36
N TYR A 78 -7.74 -11.72 2.13
CA TYR A 78 -7.56 -10.72 3.21
C TYR A 78 -8.44 -9.51 2.90
N PRO A 79 -9.76 -9.62 3.11
CA PRO A 79 -10.71 -8.59 2.65
C PRO A 79 -10.59 -7.24 3.37
N LEU A 80 -9.91 -7.20 4.51
CA LEU A 80 -9.76 -5.96 5.27
C LEU A 80 -8.49 -5.18 4.92
N THR A 81 -7.55 -5.79 4.18
CA THR A 81 -6.33 -5.09 3.77
C THR A 81 -6.68 -4.01 2.76
N ARG A 82 -6.14 -2.81 2.98
CA ARG A 82 -6.30 -1.71 2.04
C ARG A 82 -5.10 -1.62 1.11
N PHE A 83 -5.27 -0.93 -0.01
CA PHE A 83 -4.28 -0.92 -1.08
C PHE A 83 -3.98 0.48 -1.57
N ILE A 84 -2.69 0.77 -1.77
CA ILE A 84 -2.22 1.93 -2.54
C ILE A 84 -1.40 1.39 -3.68
N ILE A 85 -1.64 1.90 -4.89
CA ILE A 85 -0.81 1.62 -6.06
C ILE A 85 0.13 2.80 -6.30
N THR A 86 1.39 2.51 -6.56
CA THR A 86 2.34 3.49 -7.10
C THR A 86 2.69 3.08 -8.53
N SER A 87 2.73 4.04 -9.45
CA SER A 87 3.00 3.73 -10.85
C SER A 87 3.77 4.86 -11.53
N GLY A 88 4.73 4.51 -12.36
CA GLY A 88 5.43 5.46 -13.22
C GLY A 88 4.63 5.85 -14.45
N TYR A 89 3.46 5.29 -14.63
CA TYR A 89 2.67 5.44 -15.84
C TYR A 89 1.27 5.94 -15.53
N SER A 90 0.86 6.99 -16.24
CA SER A 90 -0.51 7.46 -16.23
C SER A 90 -1.34 6.68 -17.23
N ASP A 91 -1.25 5.36 -17.19
CA ASP A 91 -1.97 4.49 -18.10
C ASP A 91 -3.42 4.39 -17.68
N PHE A 92 -4.31 4.74 -18.59
CA PHE A 92 -5.74 4.72 -18.35
C PHE A 92 -6.23 3.33 -17.96
N ASP A 93 -5.70 2.28 -18.60
CA ASP A 93 -6.10 0.90 -18.33
C ASP A 93 -5.70 0.47 -16.90
N TYR A 94 -4.53 0.89 -16.42
CA TYR A 94 -4.11 0.61 -15.06
C TYR A 94 -5.00 1.33 -14.04
N ALA A 95 -5.31 2.60 -14.29
CA ALA A 95 -6.19 3.36 -13.41
C ALA A 95 -7.59 2.75 -13.36
N LYS A 96 -8.10 2.30 -14.51
CA LYS A 96 -9.39 1.63 -14.60
C LYS A 96 -9.40 0.32 -13.82
N SER A 97 -8.34 -0.48 -13.93
CA SER A 97 -8.18 -1.72 -13.17
C SER A 97 -8.11 -1.45 -11.66
N ALA A 98 -7.43 -0.38 -11.27
CA ALA A 98 -7.32 0.03 -9.88
C ALA A 98 -8.71 0.35 -9.28
N ILE A 99 -9.55 1.05 -10.05
CA ILE A 99 -10.93 1.35 -9.63
C ILE A 99 -11.72 0.05 -9.47
N ARG A 100 -11.61 -0.88 -10.41
CA ARG A 100 -12.29 -2.16 -10.35
C ARG A 100 -11.88 -2.97 -9.13
N LEU A 101 -10.58 -2.94 -8.78
CA LEU A 101 -10.04 -3.63 -7.63
C LEU A 101 -10.24 -2.88 -6.32
N ARG A 102 -10.87 -1.70 -6.36
CA ARG A 102 -11.18 -0.89 -5.18
C ARG A 102 -9.96 -0.54 -4.35
N VAL A 103 -8.86 -0.15 -5.02
CA VAL A 103 -7.70 0.36 -4.30
C VAL A 103 -8.07 1.71 -3.67
N SER A 104 -7.49 2.01 -2.51
CA SER A 104 -7.78 3.25 -1.80
C SER A 104 -7.19 4.47 -2.49
N GLU A 105 -5.96 4.35 -3.00
CA GLU A 105 -5.23 5.46 -3.60
C GLU A 105 -4.37 4.96 -4.76
N TYR A 106 -4.19 5.83 -5.75
CA TYR A 106 -3.34 5.57 -6.91
C TYR A 106 -2.39 6.76 -7.04
N LEU A 107 -1.10 6.53 -6.82
CA LEU A 107 -0.09 7.59 -6.80
C LEU A 107 0.86 7.44 -7.97
N LEU A 108 1.14 8.53 -8.67
CA LEU A 108 2.11 8.54 -9.77
C LEU A 108 3.52 8.75 -9.22
N LYS A 109 4.49 8.06 -9.82
CA LYS A 109 5.90 8.26 -9.52
C LYS A 109 6.43 9.48 -10.29
N PRO A 110 7.38 10.24 -9.72
CA PRO A 110 7.91 10.06 -8.38
C PRO A 110 6.86 10.40 -7.32
N VAL A 111 6.77 9.58 -6.28
CA VAL A 111 5.79 9.79 -5.21
C VAL A 111 6.18 11.01 -4.39
N GLU A 112 5.38 12.05 -4.47
CA GLU A 112 5.62 13.29 -3.74
C GLU A 112 5.24 13.12 -2.26
N PRO A 113 6.05 13.62 -1.30
CA PRO A 113 5.74 13.49 0.11
C PRO A 113 4.35 14.00 0.50
N ASP A 114 3.90 15.12 -0.08
CA ASP A 114 2.60 15.71 0.21
C ASP A 114 1.46 14.84 -0.28
N GLU A 115 1.60 14.22 -1.44
CA GLU A 115 0.59 13.32 -2.00
C GLU A 115 0.48 12.04 -1.17
N LEU A 116 1.63 11.50 -0.77
CA LEU A 116 1.66 10.31 0.08
C LEU A 116 1.05 10.62 1.45
N TYR A 117 1.40 11.76 2.04
CA TYR A 117 0.83 12.19 3.30
C TYR A 117 -0.70 12.26 3.21
N SER A 118 -1.22 12.92 2.17
CA SER A 118 -2.65 13.07 1.97
C SER A 118 -3.35 11.72 1.80
N ALA A 119 -2.74 10.82 1.04
CA ALA A 119 -3.29 9.47 0.82
C ALA A 119 -3.35 8.69 2.14
N LEU A 120 -2.26 8.69 2.90
CA LEU A 120 -2.20 7.98 4.18
C LEU A 120 -3.12 8.62 5.22
N PHE A 121 -3.26 9.95 5.19
CA PHE A 121 -4.19 10.66 6.07
C PHE A 121 -5.64 10.20 5.82
N ARG A 122 -6.04 10.09 4.55
CA ARG A 122 -7.38 9.61 4.19
C ARG A 122 -7.60 8.17 4.64
N ILE A 123 -6.61 7.31 4.42
CA ILE A 123 -6.70 5.90 4.83
C ILE A 123 -6.79 5.78 6.36
N ARG A 124 -5.97 6.55 7.08
CA ARG A 124 -6.04 6.57 8.54
C ARG A 124 -7.44 6.98 9.02
N ASN A 125 -8.02 7.99 8.41
CA ASN A 125 -9.36 8.44 8.76
C ASN A 125 -10.42 7.36 8.52
N GLU A 126 -10.27 6.58 7.45
CA GLU A 126 -11.15 5.44 7.18
C GLU A 126 -11.01 4.38 8.26
N PHE A 127 -9.78 4.03 8.66
CA PHE A 127 -9.55 3.08 9.75
C PHE A 127 -10.15 3.58 11.07
N GLU A 128 -9.95 4.86 11.39
CA GLU A 128 -10.48 5.43 12.64
C GLU A 128 -12.01 5.46 12.64
N ALA A 129 -12.64 5.75 11.51
CA ALA A 129 -14.09 5.73 11.37
C ALA A 129 -14.64 4.31 11.55
N GLU A 130 -14.03 3.31 10.94
CA GLU A 130 -14.42 1.91 11.09
C GLU A 130 -14.28 1.44 12.54
N ARG A 131 -13.20 1.81 13.18
CA ARG A 131 -12.96 1.48 14.59
C ARG A 131 -14.00 2.13 15.48
N SER A 132 -14.35 3.38 15.22
CA SER A 132 -15.38 4.11 15.96
C SER A 132 -16.75 3.45 15.82
N GLU A 133 -17.13 3.05 14.61
CA GLU A 133 -18.37 2.31 14.36
C GLU A 133 -18.40 1.00 15.12
N TYR A 134 -17.30 0.27 15.10
CA TYR A 134 -17.21 -1.02 15.79
C TYR A 134 -17.33 -0.89 17.30
N LEU A 135 -16.74 0.15 17.87
CA LEU A 135 -16.73 0.38 19.32
C LEU A 135 -17.95 1.17 19.80
N GLY A 136 -18.59 1.88 18.89
CA GLY A 136 -19.72 2.71 19.22
C GLY A 136 -21.02 1.98 19.25
#